data_337b7c0729ae94f2204873854cd01d98
#
_entry.id   337b7c0729ae94f2204873854cd01d98
#
_cell.length_a   1.000
_cell.length_b   1.000
_cell.length_c   1.000
_cell.angle_alpha   90.00
_cell.angle_beta   90.00
_cell.angle_gamma   90.00
#
_symmetry.space_group_name_H-M   'P 1'
#
loop_
_entity.id
_entity.type
_entity.pdbx_description
1 polymer ?
#
loop_
_entity_poly.entity_id
_entity_poly.type
_entity_poly.pdbx_seq_one_letter_code
_entity_poly.pdbx_strand_id
1 'polypeptide(L)'
;SEVRVVNFTPEIANWSPAAFVERMISPLQPEHVLVGQNFRFGRHAVGTPQALSEIGCGRFEVHAMDLVAISGVTVSSTRAREVVAAGDVAEAAELLGRPFEVGGVVVMGDQRGRELGFPTANLVLPEGRAVPADGVYAGWLEPGSGPDAGRRLPSAISVGTNPTFDGVERRVETYVIDRDDLELYGVDVKVTFAERLRGQIKFDGIEPLISQMTDDVDAARQILA
;
A
#
# COMPACT_ATOMS: atom_id res chain seq x y z
N SER A 1 -2.87 -21.48 3.24
CA SER A 1 -2.11 -20.76 2.21
C SER A 1 -0.80 -20.25 2.79
N GLU A 2 0.27 -20.30 2.01
CA GLU A 2 1.62 -19.88 2.40
C GLU A 2 2.10 -18.82 1.40
N VAL A 3 2.81 -17.78 1.89
CA VAL A 3 3.50 -16.78 1.06
C VAL A 3 4.99 -16.96 1.29
N ARG A 4 5.74 -17.14 0.21
CA ARG A 4 7.21 -17.16 0.23
C ARG A 4 7.76 -15.87 -0.35
N VAL A 5 8.46 -15.10 0.47
CA VAL A 5 9.17 -13.89 0.03
C VAL A 5 10.57 -14.29 -0.37
N VAL A 6 10.94 -13.96 -1.61
CA VAL A 6 12.28 -14.23 -2.14
C VAL A 6 13.06 -12.92 -2.22
N ASN A 7 14.22 -12.89 -1.57
CA ASN A 7 15.15 -11.78 -1.75
C ASN A 7 15.81 -11.91 -3.13
N PHE A 8 15.38 -11.07 -4.08
CA PHE A 8 15.81 -11.13 -5.47
C PHE A 8 17.22 -10.54 -5.62
N THR A 9 18.21 -11.41 -5.55
CA THR A 9 19.64 -11.03 -5.63
C THR A 9 20.16 -11.06 -7.09
N PRO A 10 21.33 -10.43 -7.38
CA PRO A 10 21.99 -10.56 -8.66
C PRO A 10 22.30 -12.02 -9.05
N GLU A 11 22.52 -12.90 -8.09
CA GLU A 11 22.66 -14.34 -8.33
C GLU A 11 21.39 -14.93 -8.95
N ILE A 12 20.22 -14.69 -8.31
CA ILE A 12 18.93 -15.19 -8.80
C ILE A 12 18.59 -14.59 -10.17
N ALA A 13 18.89 -13.30 -10.37
CA ALA A 13 18.68 -12.61 -11.64
C ALA A 13 19.48 -13.24 -12.81
N ASN A 14 20.60 -13.89 -12.51
CA ASN A 14 21.48 -14.54 -13.49
C ASN A 14 21.16 -16.04 -13.72
N TRP A 15 20.20 -16.62 -13.02
CA TRP A 15 19.82 -18.02 -13.25
C TRP A 15 19.21 -18.22 -14.63
N SER A 16 19.57 -19.31 -15.30
CA SER A 16 18.85 -19.74 -16.49
C SER A 16 17.39 -20.09 -16.16
N PRO A 17 16.49 -20.11 -17.17
CA PRO A 17 15.12 -20.58 -16.93
C PRO A 17 15.07 -21.97 -16.27
N ALA A 18 15.90 -22.91 -16.70
CA ALA A 18 15.97 -24.24 -16.10
C ALA A 18 16.41 -24.17 -14.63
N ALA A 19 17.45 -23.38 -14.29
CA ALA A 19 17.92 -23.23 -12.93
C ALA A 19 16.86 -22.57 -12.03
N PHE A 20 16.08 -21.60 -12.56
CA PHE A 20 14.97 -21.00 -11.84
C PHE A 20 13.90 -22.04 -11.49
N VAL A 21 13.48 -22.86 -12.46
CA VAL A 21 12.48 -23.92 -12.22
C VAL A 21 12.98 -24.92 -11.18
N GLU A 22 14.23 -25.40 -11.31
CA GLU A 22 14.79 -26.41 -10.42
C GLU A 22 14.99 -25.90 -8.98
N ARG A 23 15.35 -24.64 -8.81
CA ARG A 23 15.68 -24.09 -7.48
C ARG A 23 14.49 -23.42 -6.79
N MET A 24 13.52 -22.89 -7.55
CA MET A 24 12.41 -22.12 -6.99
C MET A 24 11.07 -22.86 -7.03
N ILE A 25 10.80 -23.60 -8.11
CA ILE A 25 9.49 -24.22 -8.32
C ILE A 25 9.50 -25.69 -7.92
N SER A 26 10.47 -26.48 -8.43
CA SER A 26 10.54 -27.91 -8.18
C SER A 26 10.57 -28.31 -6.68
N PRO A 27 11.25 -27.56 -5.78
CA PRO A 27 11.25 -27.91 -4.36
C PRO A 27 9.86 -27.78 -3.69
N LEU A 28 8.92 -27.04 -4.30
CA LEU A 28 7.56 -26.88 -3.81
C LEU A 28 6.67 -28.05 -4.20
N GLN A 29 7.10 -28.89 -5.15
CA GLN A 29 6.35 -30.01 -5.70
C GLN A 29 4.91 -29.64 -6.09
N PRO A 30 4.69 -28.55 -6.84
CA PRO A 30 3.33 -28.14 -7.19
C PRO A 30 2.72 -29.15 -8.18
N GLU A 31 1.40 -29.34 -8.09
CA GLU A 31 0.64 -30.01 -9.14
C GLU A 31 0.27 -29.04 -10.26
N HIS A 32 -0.01 -27.78 -9.89
CA HIS A 32 -0.39 -26.70 -10.81
C HIS A 32 0.44 -25.44 -10.55
N VAL A 33 0.85 -24.76 -11.62
CA VAL A 33 1.53 -23.46 -11.56
C VAL A 33 0.74 -22.45 -12.38
N LEU A 34 0.17 -21.45 -11.72
CA LEU A 34 -0.60 -20.38 -12.34
C LEU A 34 0.28 -19.14 -12.52
N VAL A 35 0.35 -18.63 -13.73
CA VAL A 35 1.10 -17.41 -14.07
C VAL A 35 0.32 -16.55 -15.05
N GLY A 36 0.57 -15.25 -15.09
CA GLY A 36 0.03 -14.42 -16.16
C GLY A 36 0.63 -14.81 -17.52
N GLN A 37 -0.11 -14.67 -18.62
CA GLN A 37 0.40 -14.94 -19.97
C GLN A 37 1.65 -14.11 -20.35
N ASN A 38 1.87 -12.97 -19.67
CA ASN A 38 3.04 -12.12 -19.83
C ASN A 38 4.18 -12.45 -18.85
N PHE A 39 4.07 -13.53 -18.09
CA PHE A 39 5.09 -13.93 -17.12
C PHE A 39 6.43 -14.15 -17.80
N ARG A 40 7.49 -13.60 -17.22
CA ARG A 40 8.87 -13.75 -17.67
C ARG A 40 9.76 -14.11 -16.50
N PHE A 41 10.71 -15.02 -16.73
CA PHE A 41 11.62 -15.48 -15.69
C PHE A 41 12.99 -15.88 -16.27
N GLY A 42 13.92 -16.12 -15.36
CA GLY A 42 15.30 -16.45 -15.73
C GLY A 42 16.07 -15.24 -16.27
N ARG A 43 17.35 -15.45 -16.51
CA ARG A 43 18.28 -14.43 -16.98
C ARG A 43 17.76 -13.75 -18.26
N HIS A 44 17.79 -12.42 -18.27
CA HIS A 44 17.27 -11.57 -19.34
C HIS A 44 15.77 -11.76 -19.64
N ALA A 45 15.00 -12.32 -18.69
CA ALA A 45 13.56 -12.53 -18.84
C ALA A 45 13.16 -13.38 -20.07
N VAL A 46 14.01 -14.33 -20.50
CA VAL A 46 13.78 -15.16 -21.69
C VAL A 46 12.79 -16.30 -21.43
N GLY A 47 12.57 -16.70 -20.18
CA GLY A 47 11.57 -17.71 -19.80
C GLY A 47 10.15 -17.20 -20.04
N THR A 48 9.30 -18.03 -20.60
CA THR A 48 7.88 -17.79 -20.89
C THR A 48 7.03 -18.87 -20.22
N PRO A 49 5.69 -18.70 -20.09
CA PRO A 49 4.82 -19.79 -19.62
C PRO A 49 4.98 -21.09 -20.40
N GLN A 50 5.18 -21.00 -21.73
CA GLN A 50 5.45 -22.19 -22.54
C GLN A 50 6.79 -22.85 -22.16
N ALA A 51 7.88 -22.06 -22.04
CA ALA A 51 9.16 -22.57 -21.58
C ALA A 51 9.07 -23.19 -20.18
N LEU A 52 8.23 -22.61 -19.30
CA LEU A 52 7.96 -23.15 -17.96
C LEU A 52 7.34 -24.55 -18.04
N SER A 53 6.37 -24.75 -18.93
CA SER A 53 5.73 -26.03 -19.16
C SER A 53 6.71 -27.05 -19.72
N GLU A 54 7.52 -26.67 -20.73
CA GLU A 54 8.55 -27.54 -21.36
C GLU A 54 9.60 -27.97 -20.32
N ILE A 55 10.12 -27.05 -19.50
CA ILE A 55 11.11 -27.35 -18.46
C ILE A 55 10.47 -28.19 -17.33
N GLY A 56 9.21 -27.93 -17.03
CA GLY A 56 8.42 -28.70 -16.06
C GLY A 56 8.34 -30.18 -16.42
N CYS A 57 8.30 -30.49 -17.71
CA CYS A 57 8.40 -31.86 -18.23
C CYS A 57 7.35 -32.81 -17.60
N GLY A 58 6.11 -32.37 -17.42
CA GLY A 58 5.04 -33.14 -16.84
C GLY A 58 5.06 -33.27 -15.29
N ARG A 59 6.02 -32.63 -14.61
CA ARG A 59 6.06 -32.61 -13.14
C ARG A 59 4.96 -31.74 -12.54
N PHE A 60 4.46 -30.78 -13.31
CA PHE A 60 3.34 -29.89 -12.95
C PHE A 60 2.67 -29.38 -14.22
N GLU A 61 1.42 -28.98 -14.09
CA GLU A 61 0.66 -28.32 -15.15
C GLU A 61 0.80 -26.80 -15.05
N VAL A 62 1.04 -26.12 -16.19
CA VAL A 62 1.17 -24.65 -16.24
C VAL A 62 -0.08 -24.03 -16.83
N HIS A 63 -0.70 -23.14 -16.09
CA HIS A 63 -1.87 -22.36 -16.51
C HIS A 63 -1.46 -20.91 -16.75
N ALA A 64 -1.43 -20.51 -18.02
CA ALA A 64 -1.21 -19.12 -18.41
C ALA A 64 -2.54 -18.36 -18.37
N MET A 65 -2.71 -17.51 -17.36
CA MET A 65 -3.92 -16.73 -17.14
C MET A 65 -3.93 -15.48 -18.03
N ASP A 66 -5.08 -15.19 -18.60
CA ASP A 66 -5.28 -13.95 -19.32
C ASP A 66 -5.12 -12.72 -18.41
N LEU A 67 -4.63 -11.63 -19.01
CA LEU A 67 -4.48 -10.38 -18.26
C LEU A 67 -5.84 -9.75 -18.03
N VAL A 68 -6.12 -9.39 -16.79
CA VAL A 68 -7.33 -8.63 -16.44
C VAL A 68 -7.18 -7.21 -16.96
N ALA A 69 -8.24 -6.69 -17.59
CA ALA A 69 -8.34 -5.30 -18.00
C ALA A 69 -9.58 -4.65 -17.35
N ILE A 70 -9.41 -3.42 -16.84
CA ILE A 70 -10.49 -2.60 -16.30
C ILE A 70 -10.56 -1.34 -17.17
N SER A 71 -11.75 -1.05 -17.69
CA SER A 71 -11.98 0.10 -18.60
C SER A 71 -11.00 0.14 -19.79
N GLY A 72 -10.61 -1.05 -20.31
CA GLY A 72 -9.66 -1.19 -21.42
C GLY A 72 -8.19 -1.05 -21.06
N VAL A 73 -7.86 -0.84 -19.79
CA VAL A 73 -6.49 -0.74 -19.29
C VAL A 73 -6.08 -2.05 -18.61
N THR A 74 -4.96 -2.63 -19.03
CA THR A 74 -4.44 -3.86 -18.42
C THR A 74 -4.00 -3.59 -16.98
N VAL A 75 -4.53 -4.38 -16.05
CA VAL A 75 -4.12 -4.35 -14.65
C VAL A 75 -2.70 -4.92 -14.52
N SER A 76 -1.81 -4.13 -13.92
CA SER A 76 -0.42 -4.53 -13.66
C SER A 76 0.09 -3.93 -12.36
N SER A 77 1.07 -4.57 -11.75
CA SER A 77 1.72 -4.04 -10.54
C SER A 77 2.42 -2.69 -10.81
N THR A 78 2.89 -2.44 -12.02
CA THR A 78 3.50 -1.16 -12.41
C THR A 78 2.44 -0.07 -12.41
N ARG A 79 1.32 -0.29 -13.12
CA ARG A 79 0.22 0.68 -13.15
C ARG A 79 -0.34 0.97 -11.76
N ALA A 80 -0.57 -0.08 -10.94
CA ALA A 80 -1.05 0.10 -9.57
C ALA A 80 -0.11 0.98 -8.73
N ARG A 81 1.22 0.81 -8.85
CA ARG A 81 2.19 1.66 -8.15
C ARG A 81 2.20 3.10 -8.66
N GLU A 82 2.09 3.30 -9.97
CA GLU A 82 2.03 4.64 -10.59
C GLU A 82 0.80 5.41 -10.09
N VAL A 83 -0.36 4.78 -10.08
CA VAL A 83 -1.63 5.37 -9.65
C VAL A 83 -1.57 5.72 -8.15
N VAL A 84 -1.07 4.81 -7.31
CA VAL A 84 -0.85 5.09 -5.88
C VAL A 84 0.14 6.25 -5.71
N ALA A 85 1.26 6.25 -6.43
CA ALA A 85 2.25 7.32 -6.35
C ALA A 85 1.73 8.68 -6.83
N ALA A 86 0.74 8.69 -7.73
CA ALA A 86 0.03 9.90 -8.14
C ALA A 86 -1.01 10.38 -7.11
N GLY A 87 -1.38 9.52 -6.14
CA GLY A 87 -2.38 9.79 -5.12
C GLY A 87 -3.82 9.55 -5.57
N ASP A 88 -4.02 8.91 -6.72
CA ASP A 88 -5.34 8.48 -7.18
C ASP A 88 -5.70 7.14 -6.52
N VAL A 89 -6.14 7.24 -5.26
CA VAL A 89 -6.50 6.06 -4.46
C VAL A 89 -7.81 5.42 -4.91
N ALA A 90 -8.66 6.16 -5.63
CA ALA A 90 -9.90 5.66 -6.22
C ALA A 90 -9.60 4.73 -7.40
N GLU A 91 -8.80 5.17 -8.38
CA GLU A 91 -8.33 4.30 -9.47
C GLU A 91 -7.51 3.12 -8.93
N ALA A 92 -6.69 3.35 -7.90
CA ALA A 92 -5.95 2.27 -7.25
C ALA A 92 -6.88 1.20 -6.67
N ALA A 93 -8.01 1.59 -6.07
CA ALA A 93 -9.01 0.65 -5.53
C ALA A 93 -9.67 -0.18 -6.65
N GLU A 94 -9.98 0.42 -7.79
CA GLU A 94 -10.49 -0.29 -8.96
C GLU A 94 -9.49 -1.33 -9.46
N LEU A 95 -8.22 -0.93 -9.66
CA LEU A 95 -7.16 -1.82 -10.15
C LEU A 95 -6.86 -2.97 -9.19
N LEU A 96 -6.93 -2.73 -7.88
CA LEU A 96 -6.65 -3.72 -6.84
C LEU A 96 -7.86 -4.60 -6.49
N GLY A 97 -9.08 -4.20 -6.90
CA GLY A 97 -10.33 -4.84 -6.48
C GLY A 97 -10.66 -4.62 -4.99
N ARG A 98 -9.97 -3.72 -4.32
CA ARG A 98 -10.15 -3.30 -2.93
C ARG A 98 -9.48 -1.96 -2.66
N PRO A 99 -9.94 -1.20 -1.66
CA PRO A 99 -9.27 0.04 -1.28
C PRO A 99 -7.78 -0.18 -0.99
N PHE A 100 -6.98 0.83 -1.34
CA PHE A 100 -5.56 0.83 -1.01
C PHE A 100 -5.37 1.05 0.50
N GLU A 101 -4.45 0.31 1.10
CA GLU A 101 -4.18 0.36 2.54
C GLU A 101 -2.69 0.31 2.86
N VAL A 102 -2.32 0.95 3.96
CA VAL A 102 -1.00 0.83 4.58
C VAL A 102 -1.13 0.34 6.01
N GLY A 103 -0.21 -0.50 6.45
CA GLY A 103 -0.12 -0.94 7.84
C GLY A 103 1.17 -0.43 8.47
N GLY A 104 1.08 -0.04 9.74
CA GLY A 104 2.24 0.42 10.50
C GLY A 104 1.94 0.48 12.00
N VAL A 105 2.98 0.73 12.78
CA VAL A 105 2.86 0.95 14.22
C VAL A 105 2.70 2.44 14.50
N VAL A 106 1.80 2.78 15.40
CA VAL A 106 1.61 4.17 15.83
C VAL A 106 2.72 4.57 16.79
N VAL A 107 3.43 5.64 16.45
CA VAL A 107 4.50 6.22 17.27
C VAL A 107 4.15 7.63 17.74
N MET A 108 4.91 8.11 18.72
CA MET A 108 4.82 9.50 19.15
C MET A 108 5.36 10.40 18.03
N GLY A 109 4.52 11.31 17.53
CA GLY A 109 4.89 12.36 16.60
C GLY A 109 5.17 13.69 17.32
N ASP A 110 5.19 14.79 16.56
CA ASP A 110 5.46 16.14 17.06
C ASP A 110 4.35 16.71 17.96
N GLN A 111 3.21 16.02 18.09
CA GLN A 111 2.03 16.36 18.91
C GLN A 111 1.38 17.71 18.59
N ARG A 112 1.79 18.40 17.52
CA ARG A 112 1.26 19.72 17.13
C ARG A 112 -0.24 19.67 16.84
N GLY A 113 -0.73 18.58 16.21
CA GLY A 113 -2.16 18.39 15.95
C GLY A 113 -2.98 18.35 17.24
N ARG A 114 -2.47 17.73 18.30
CA ARG A 114 -3.15 17.65 19.61
C ARG A 114 -3.37 19.05 20.22
N GLU A 115 -2.37 19.94 20.14
CA GLU A 115 -2.47 21.32 20.62
C GLU A 115 -3.49 22.13 19.85
N LEU A 116 -3.75 21.77 18.59
CA LEU A 116 -4.73 22.41 17.71
C LEU A 116 -6.12 21.77 17.76
N GLY A 117 -6.33 20.74 18.60
CA GLY A 117 -7.61 20.04 18.72
C GLY A 117 -7.78 18.85 17.73
N PHE A 118 -6.73 18.49 16.99
CA PHE A 118 -6.73 17.37 16.03
C PHE A 118 -5.64 16.34 16.39
N PRO A 119 -5.83 15.51 17.45
CA PRO A 119 -4.87 14.50 17.81
C PRO A 119 -4.71 13.46 16.70
N THR A 120 -3.50 13.30 16.15
CA THR A 120 -3.20 12.38 15.05
C THR A 120 -2.41 11.16 15.52
N ALA A 121 -2.72 10.01 14.98
CA ALA A 121 -1.89 8.81 15.02
C ALA A 121 -0.82 8.91 13.92
N ASN A 122 0.45 8.89 14.32
CA ASN A 122 1.60 8.94 13.41
C ASN A 122 2.09 7.52 13.13
N LEU A 123 2.10 7.10 11.87
CA LEU A 123 2.49 5.75 11.49
C LEU A 123 3.94 5.70 11.00
N VAL A 124 4.70 4.77 11.57
CA VAL A 124 5.95 4.31 10.95
C VAL A 124 5.63 3.20 9.98
N LEU A 125 6.02 3.40 8.74
CA LEU A 125 5.81 2.43 7.68
C LEU A 125 7.09 1.63 7.43
N PRO A 126 6.99 0.31 7.17
CA PRO A 126 8.15 -0.47 6.74
C PRO A 126 8.76 0.09 5.45
N GLU A 127 10.09 0.03 5.33
CA GLU A 127 10.79 0.46 4.12
C GLU A 127 10.27 -0.22 2.84
N GLY A 128 10.32 0.50 1.72
CA GLY A 128 9.91 -0.01 0.42
C GLY A 128 8.41 -0.16 0.23
N ARG A 129 7.59 0.28 1.17
CA ARG A 129 6.13 0.30 1.01
C ARG A 129 5.69 1.43 0.09
N ALA A 130 4.74 1.11 -0.79
CA ALA A 130 4.06 2.14 -1.57
C ALA A 130 3.22 3.01 -0.62
N VAL A 131 3.29 4.33 -0.82
CA VAL A 131 2.51 5.33 -0.07
C VAL A 131 1.92 6.29 -1.09
N PRO A 132 0.68 6.75 -0.95
CA PRO A 132 0.07 7.71 -1.86
C PRO A 132 0.85 9.03 -1.93
N ALA A 133 0.65 9.84 -2.97
CA ALA A 133 1.23 11.18 -3.08
C ALA A 133 0.95 12.03 -1.83
N ASP A 134 1.79 13.04 -1.60
CA ASP A 134 1.57 14.00 -0.53
C ASP A 134 0.22 14.71 -0.71
N GLY A 135 -0.56 14.76 0.38
CA GLY A 135 -1.92 15.30 0.35
C GLY A 135 -2.73 14.92 1.57
N VAL A 136 -4.00 15.31 1.55
CA VAL A 136 -5.01 14.93 2.55
C VAL A 136 -6.04 14.03 1.90
N TYR A 137 -6.44 13.00 2.61
CA TYR A 137 -7.32 11.93 2.13
C TYR A 137 -8.43 11.65 3.15
N ALA A 138 -9.59 11.24 2.67
CA ALA A 138 -10.61 10.56 3.46
C ALA A 138 -10.31 9.06 3.52
N GLY A 139 -10.59 8.42 4.65
CA GLY A 139 -10.39 6.98 4.80
C GLY A 139 -10.71 6.47 6.19
N TRP A 140 -10.16 5.34 6.55
CA TRP A 140 -10.42 4.72 7.85
C TRP A 140 -9.12 4.27 8.51
N LEU A 141 -9.10 4.35 9.84
CA LEU A 141 -8.11 3.69 10.68
C LEU A 141 -8.75 2.47 11.34
N GLU A 142 -8.05 1.33 11.32
CA GLU A 142 -8.47 0.09 11.98
C GLU A 142 -7.37 -0.34 12.95
N PRO A 143 -7.61 -0.28 14.28
CA PRO A 143 -6.67 -0.78 15.27
C PRO A 143 -6.57 -2.31 15.24
N GLY A 144 -5.35 -2.85 15.35
CA GLY A 144 -5.10 -4.29 15.44
C GLY A 144 -5.30 -4.87 16.84
N SER A 145 -5.36 -4.02 17.87
CA SER A 145 -5.58 -4.43 19.27
C SER A 145 -6.31 -3.34 20.06
N GLY A 146 -6.70 -3.66 21.30
CA GLY A 146 -7.42 -2.73 22.17
C GLY A 146 -8.94 -2.77 22.02
N PRO A 147 -9.67 -1.83 22.65
CA PRO A 147 -11.14 -1.83 22.68
C PRO A 147 -11.79 -1.70 21.29
N ASP A 148 -11.14 -1.01 20.37
CA ASP A 148 -11.62 -0.78 19.01
C ASP A 148 -10.97 -1.70 17.96
N ALA A 149 -10.34 -2.81 18.38
CA ALA A 149 -9.67 -3.75 17.47
C ALA A 149 -10.61 -4.25 16.37
N GLY A 150 -10.16 -4.14 15.11
CA GLY A 150 -10.91 -4.54 13.93
C GLY A 150 -12.06 -3.61 13.53
N ARG A 151 -12.29 -2.49 14.26
CA ARG A 151 -13.30 -1.49 13.88
C ARG A 151 -12.70 -0.49 12.89
N ARG A 152 -13.44 -0.21 11.83
CA ARG A 152 -13.09 0.84 10.87
C ARG A 152 -13.56 2.19 11.39
N LEU A 153 -12.63 3.04 11.78
CA LEU A 153 -12.89 4.36 12.35
C LEU A 153 -12.72 5.42 11.26
N PRO A 154 -13.77 6.20 10.90
CA PRO A 154 -13.67 7.26 9.90
C PRO A 154 -12.55 8.24 10.25
N SER A 155 -11.77 8.65 9.26
CA SER A 155 -10.54 9.39 9.50
C SER A 155 -10.21 10.36 8.35
N ALA A 156 -9.60 11.49 8.71
CA ALA A 156 -8.85 12.34 7.80
C ALA A 156 -7.36 11.96 7.88
N ILE A 157 -6.73 11.73 6.73
CA ILE A 157 -5.38 11.16 6.63
C ILE A 157 -4.48 12.17 5.91
N SER A 158 -3.41 12.60 6.56
CA SER A 158 -2.37 13.44 5.95
C SER A 158 -1.19 12.56 5.54
N VAL A 159 -0.79 12.64 4.28
CA VAL A 159 0.45 12.08 3.76
C VAL A 159 1.39 13.23 3.45
N GLY A 160 2.56 13.23 4.05
CA GLY A 160 3.54 14.29 3.86
C GLY A 160 4.97 13.80 3.97
N THR A 161 5.90 14.64 3.52
CA THR A 161 7.34 14.39 3.60
C THR A 161 7.97 15.35 4.59
N ASN A 162 8.70 14.79 5.57
CA ASN A 162 9.53 15.60 6.45
C ASN A 162 11.00 15.42 6.09
N PRO A 163 11.77 16.51 5.90
CA PRO A 163 13.22 16.44 5.79
C PRO A 163 13.80 15.87 7.09
N THR A 164 14.64 14.85 6.99
CA THR A 164 15.42 14.30 8.09
C THR A 164 16.91 14.47 7.82
N PHE A 165 17.77 14.28 8.82
CA PHE A 165 19.23 14.34 8.64
C PHE A 165 19.75 13.29 7.66
N ASP A 166 19.04 12.16 7.52
CA ASP A 166 19.40 11.02 6.67
C ASP A 166 18.60 10.94 5.35
N GLY A 167 17.76 11.96 5.05
CA GLY A 167 16.95 11.97 3.83
C GLY A 167 15.55 12.54 3.99
N VAL A 168 14.60 11.95 3.29
CA VAL A 168 13.20 12.36 3.29
C VAL A 168 12.36 11.21 3.83
N GLU A 169 11.77 11.38 5.00
CA GLU A 169 10.83 10.41 5.57
C GLU A 169 9.40 10.78 5.16
N ARG A 170 8.68 9.83 4.58
CA ARG A 170 7.24 9.97 4.34
C ARG A 170 6.48 9.54 5.57
N ARG A 171 5.58 10.40 6.04
CA ARG A 171 4.73 10.17 7.20
C ARG A 171 3.28 10.06 6.80
N VAL A 172 2.59 9.16 7.47
CA VAL A 172 1.13 9.03 7.41
C VAL A 172 0.60 9.38 8.79
N GLU A 173 -0.11 10.49 8.87
CA GLU A 173 -0.73 10.99 10.09
C GLU A 173 -2.25 10.89 9.94
N THR A 174 -2.91 10.22 10.89
CA THR A 174 -4.33 9.92 10.78
C THR A 174 -5.08 10.52 11.96
N TYR A 175 -6.00 11.42 11.69
CA TYR A 175 -6.96 11.94 12.65
C TYR A 175 -8.25 11.12 12.58
N VAL A 176 -8.61 10.45 13.66
CA VAL A 176 -9.89 9.72 13.76
C VAL A 176 -11.00 10.72 14.11
N ILE A 177 -11.99 10.82 13.24
CA ILE A 177 -13.06 11.81 13.34
C ILE A 177 -13.92 11.54 14.58
N ASP A 178 -14.18 12.60 15.36
CA ASP A 178 -15.00 12.60 16.56
C ASP A 178 -14.49 11.64 17.68
N ARG A 179 -13.18 11.35 17.71
CA ARG A 179 -12.55 10.54 18.75
C ARG A 179 -11.28 11.20 19.28
N ASP A 180 -11.25 11.51 20.56
CA ASP A 180 -10.11 12.07 21.31
C ASP A 180 -9.62 11.14 22.45
N ASP A 181 -10.33 10.03 22.64
CA ASP A 181 -10.15 9.05 23.69
C ASP A 181 -9.25 7.86 23.32
N LEU A 182 -8.71 7.84 22.10
CA LEU A 182 -7.97 6.70 21.58
C LEU A 182 -6.53 6.64 22.13
N GLU A 183 -6.16 5.48 22.67
CA GLU A 183 -4.78 5.16 23.08
C GLU A 183 -4.16 4.21 22.08
N LEU A 184 -3.49 4.75 21.03
CA LEU A 184 -2.99 3.99 19.90
C LEU A 184 -1.46 3.81 19.90
N TYR A 185 -0.71 4.42 20.83
CA TYR A 185 0.76 4.30 20.86
C TYR A 185 1.21 2.85 20.99
N GLY A 186 2.10 2.42 20.09
CA GLY A 186 2.61 1.05 20.03
C GLY A 186 1.65 0.03 19.44
N VAL A 187 0.45 0.47 19.01
CA VAL A 187 -0.54 -0.40 18.39
C VAL A 187 -0.27 -0.50 16.89
N ASP A 188 -0.30 -1.72 16.36
CA ASP A 188 -0.36 -1.95 14.92
C ASP A 188 -1.72 -1.48 14.40
N VAL A 189 -1.72 -0.64 13.38
CA VAL A 189 -2.95 -0.15 12.76
C VAL A 189 -2.89 -0.34 11.25
N LYS A 190 -4.08 -0.41 10.65
CA LYS A 190 -4.28 -0.37 9.22
C LYS A 190 -4.98 0.94 8.86
N VAL A 191 -4.45 1.67 7.89
CA VAL A 191 -5.04 2.88 7.34
C VAL A 191 -5.45 2.60 5.90
N THR A 192 -6.75 2.73 5.64
CA THR A 192 -7.38 2.50 4.34
C THR A 192 -7.77 3.83 3.72
N PHE A 193 -7.38 4.06 2.47
CA PHE A 193 -7.66 5.29 1.74
C PHE A 193 -8.92 5.12 0.88
N ALA A 194 -9.83 6.09 0.96
CA ALA A 194 -11.05 6.14 0.15
C ALA A 194 -10.91 7.13 -1.01
N GLU A 195 -10.59 8.38 -0.69
CA GLU A 195 -10.56 9.47 -1.68
C GLU A 195 -9.51 10.51 -1.30
N ARG A 196 -8.89 11.16 -2.30
CA ARG A 196 -7.99 12.28 -2.10
C ARG A 196 -8.77 13.58 -2.05
N LEU A 197 -8.71 14.29 -0.93
CA LEU A 197 -9.38 15.57 -0.74
C LEU A 197 -8.63 16.71 -1.43
N ARG A 198 -7.30 16.74 -1.25
CA ARG A 198 -6.43 17.80 -1.82
C ARG A 198 -4.95 17.44 -1.74
N GLY A 199 -4.12 18.25 -2.40
CA GLY A 199 -2.66 18.25 -2.19
C GLY A 199 -2.25 18.96 -0.90
N GLN A 200 -0.95 18.93 -0.58
CA GLN A 200 -0.39 19.71 0.55
C GLN A 200 -0.40 21.22 0.22
N ILE A 201 -0.71 22.02 1.23
CA ILE A 201 -0.77 23.48 1.16
C ILE A 201 0.12 24.05 2.27
N LYS A 202 0.83 25.14 2.00
CA LYS A 202 1.51 25.93 3.02
C LYS A 202 0.55 26.98 3.58
N PHE A 203 0.60 27.18 4.87
CA PHE A 203 -0.23 28.16 5.56
C PHE A 203 0.64 29.26 6.19
N ASP A 204 0.20 30.51 6.07
CA ASP A 204 0.88 31.68 6.63
C ASP A 204 0.38 31.98 8.07
N GLY A 205 0.00 30.94 8.82
CA GLY A 205 -0.44 31.06 10.21
C GLY A 205 -1.24 29.87 10.70
N ILE A 206 -1.52 29.90 12.00
CA ILE A 206 -2.24 28.81 12.68
C ILE A 206 -3.75 28.84 12.35
N GLU A 207 -4.36 30.02 12.31
CA GLU A 207 -5.79 30.15 12.04
C GLU A 207 -6.23 29.61 10.68
N PRO A 208 -5.54 29.95 9.55
CA PRO A 208 -5.84 29.35 8.25
C PRO A 208 -5.62 27.83 8.24
N LEU A 209 -4.61 27.33 8.96
CA LEU A 209 -4.37 25.88 9.09
C LEU A 209 -5.55 25.19 9.79
N ILE A 210 -6.00 25.70 10.95
CA ILE A 210 -7.14 25.12 11.69
C ILE A 210 -8.41 25.15 10.84
N SER A 211 -8.69 26.26 10.14
CA SER A 211 -9.86 26.37 9.27
C SER A 211 -9.81 25.28 8.18
N GLN A 212 -8.67 25.11 7.50
CA GLN A 212 -8.54 24.09 6.47
C GLN A 212 -8.63 22.68 7.03
N MET A 213 -8.06 22.40 8.21
CA MET A 213 -8.19 21.09 8.86
C MET A 213 -9.65 20.76 9.18
N THR A 214 -10.43 21.75 9.60
CA THR A 214 -11.87 21.59 9.85
C THR A 214 -12.61 21.26 8.56
N ASP A 215 -12.34 22.00 7.48
CA ASP A 215 -12.94 21.75 6.16
C ASP A 215 -12.58 20.33 5.65
N ASP A 216 -11.33 19.89 5.81
CA ASP A 216 -10.87 18.56 5.44
C ASP A 216 -11.61 17.46 6.23
N VAL A 217 -11.78 17.64 7.54
CA VAL A 217 -12.53 16.70 8.41
C VAL A 217 -13.99 16.62 7.99
N ASP A 218 -14.62 17.76 7.69
CA ASP A 218 -16.02 17.81 7.25
C ASP A 218 -16.20 17.14 5.89
N ALA A 219 -15.28 17.37 4.95
CA ALA A 219 -15.27 16.69 3.66
C ALA A 219 -15.08 15.18 3.84
N ALA A 220 -14.13 14.74 4.66
CA ALA A 220 -13.92 13.34 4.96
C ALA A 220 -15.17 12.69 5.59
N ARG A 221 -15.82 13.37 6.53
CA ARG A 221 -17.07 12.90 7.16
C ARG A 221 -18.18 12.68 6.13
N GLN A 222 -18.33 13.59 5.15
CA GLN A 222 -19.33 13.46 4.09
C GLN A 222 -19.06 12.27 3.16
N ILE A 223 -17.80 12.03 2.81
CA ILE A 223 -17.41 10.93 1.93
C ILE A 223 -17.57 9.56 2.60
N LEU A 224 -17.33 9.50 3.92
CA LEU A 224 -17.29 8.25 4.67
C LEU A 224 -18.61 7.88 5.38
N ALA A 225 -19.64 8.70 5.23
CA ALA A 225 -20.98 8.55 5.84
C ALA A 225 -21.76 7.33 5.34
#